data_c67e9abc9cbf5e25114412d28ccb0ec1
#
_entry.id   c67e9abc9cbf5e25114412d28ccb0ec1
#
_cell.length_a   1.000
_cell.length_b   1.000
_cell.length_c   1.000
_cell.angle_alpha   90.00
_cell.angle_beta   90.00
_cell.angle_gamma   90.00
#
_symmetry.space_group_name_H-M   'P 1'
#
loop_
_entity.id
_entity.type
_entity.pdbx_description
1 polymer ?
#
loop_
_entity_poly.entity_id
_entity_poly.type
_entity_poly.pdbx_seq_one_letter_code
_entity_poly.pdbx_strand_id
1 'polypeptide(L)'
;MERSPIEAVLFDNDGTLVDSEAISNEVMVTTLGRHGIELGLEEAVTRWSGVDLHLMLRVLQEESGVTLPGDFLDEFRAGQLAELEARVEAMPGAAEALRRLELPRAVVSNAPVTKIALCLRTAELMEFIDERHLYSAYDVGKWKPDPASYLHAARSMGVAPERCAVVEDSVSGATCLDAADAVLDHRGELPDWPDVERLEALTDLLDRLD
;
A
#
# COMPACT_ATOMS: atom_id res chain seq x y z
N MET A 1 -12.45 26.54 -10.95
CA MET A 1 -11.19 27.06 -10.40
C MET A 1 -10.10 26.27 -11.10
N GLU A 2 -9.08 26.93 -11.64
CA GLU A 2 -7.91 26.18 -12.15
C GLU A 2 -7.28 25.43 -11.00
N ARG A 3 -7.06 24.12 -11.14
CA ARG A 3 -6.30 23.33 -10.16
C ARG A 3 -4.89 23.91 -10.07
N SER A 4 -4.34 23.98 -8.87
CA SER A 4 -2.92 24.34 -8.70
C SER A 4 -2.06 23.27 -9.35
N PRO A 5 -0.93 23.64 -9.99
CA PRO A 5 -0.06 22.65 -10.60
C PRO A 5 0.47 21.67 -9.55
N ILE A 6 0.49 20.39 -9.87
CA ILE A 6 1.06 19.33 -9.04
C ILE A 6 2.58 19.52 -8.94
N GLU A 7 3.12 19.39 -7.74
CA GLU A 7 4.56 19.56 -7.45
C GLU A 7 5.22 18.30 -6.91
N ALA A 8 4.44 17.32 -6.44
CA ALA A 8 4.95 16.03 -5.98
C ALA A 8 3.92 14.92 -6.18
N VAL A 9 4.40 13.68 -6.26
CA VAL A 9 3.54 12.48 -6.32
C VAL A 9 3.84 11.59 -5.12
N LEU A 10 2.79 11.20 -4.39
CA LEU A 10 2.85 10.32 -3.24
C LEU A 10 2.22 8.98 -3.63
N PHE A 11 3.02 7.94 -3.67
CA PHE A 11 2.57 6.59 -4.03
C PHE A 11 2.30 5.76 -2.78
N ASP A 12 1.21 5.02 -2.77
CA ASP A 12 1.16 3.84 -1.92
C ASP A 12 2.19 2.79 -2.39
N ASN A 13 2.46 1.81 -1.54
CA ASN A 13 3.42 0.74 -1.82
C ASN A 13 2.73 -0.55 -2.25
N ASP A 14 1.93 -1.13 -1.35
CA ASP A 14 1.40 -2.49 -1.44
C ASP A 14 0.16 -2.53 -2.35
N GLY A 15 0.23 -3.19 -3.50
CA GLY A 15 -0.82 -3.20 -4.52
C GLY A 15 -0.73 -2.04 -5.53
N THR A 16 0.04 -0.99 -5.23
CA THR A 16 0.26 0.17 -6.11
C THR A 16 1.60 0.08 -6.85
N LEU A 17 2.72 0.03 -6.13
CA LEU A 17 4.06 -0.09 -6.72
C LEU A 17 4.54 -1.52 -6.80
N VAL A 18 4.18 -2.36 -5.83
CA VAL A 18 4.62 -3.75 -5.72
C VAL A 18 3.44 -4.69 -5.52
N ASP A 19 3.48 -5.87 -6.15
CA ASP A 19 2.48 -6.93 -6.00
C ASP A 19 2.79 -7.78 -4.76
N SER A 20 2.49 -7.24 -3.59
CA SER A 20 2.79 -7.86 -2.30
C SER A 20 1.59 -8.52 -1.62
N GLU A 21 0.36 -8.21 -2.04
CA GLU A 21 -0.86 -8.67 -1.37
C GLU A 21 -1.06 -10.19 -1.48
N ALA A 22 -0.89 -10.75 -2.67
CA ALA A 22 -1.04 -12.18 -2.89
C ALA A 22 -0.06 -12.98 -2.02
N ILE A 23 1.21 -12.54 -1.96
CA ILE A 23 2.26 -13.13 -1.13
C ILE A 23 1.89 -13.05 0.35
N SER A 24 1.44 -11.89 0.81
CA SER A 24 1.05 -11.65 2.20
C SER A 24 -0.12 -12.55 2.63
N ASN A 25 -1.12 -12.71 1.77
CA ASN A 25 -2.27 -13.58 2.01
C ASN A 25 -1.86 -15.07 2.06
N GLU A 26 -0.99 -15.54 1.16
CA GLU A 26 -0.48 -16.90 1.19
C GLU A 26 0.30 -17.21 2.47
N VAL A 27 1.14 -16.29 2.92
CA VAL A 27 1.88 -16.43 4.18
C VAL A 27 0.93 -16.45 5.37
N MET A 28 -0.10 -15.58 5.38
CA MET A 28 -1.10 -15.54 6.44
C MET A 28 -1.86 -16.86 6.55
N VAL A 29 -2.39 -17.35 5.43
CA VAL A 29 -3.11 -18.64 5.37
C VAL A 29 -2.22 -19.79 5.84
N THR A 30 -0.97 -19.83 5.38
CA THR A 30 -0.02 -20.87 5.77
C THR A 30 0.31 -20.81 7.27
N THR A 31 0.52 -19.60 7.80
CA THR A 31 0.86 -19.42 9.22
C THR A 31 -0.33 -19.76 10.11
N LEU A 32 -1.55 -19.32 9.79
CA LEU A 32 -2.77 -19.69 10.48
C LEU A 32 -2.98 -21.19 10.50
N GLY A 33 -2.78 -21.88 9.37
CA GLY A 33 -2.91 -23.33 9.25
C GLY A 33 -1.96 -24.11 10.17
N ARG A 34 -0.72 -23.62 10.37
CA ARG A 34 0.22 -24.22 11.34
C ARG A 34 -0.30 -24.18 12.79
N HIS A 35 -1.13 -23.20 13.09
CA HIS A 35 -1.74 -23.02 14.42
C HIS A 35 -3.18 -23.56 14.50
N GLY A 36 -3.64 -24.31 13.48
CA GLY A 36 -4.93 -24.99 13.49
C GLY A 36 -6.14 -24.12 13.12
N ILE A 37 -5.90 -22.94 12.55
CA ILE A 37 -6.95 -22.12 11.93
C ILE A 37 -6.87 -22.32 10.42
N GLU A 38 -7.86 -23.00 9.87
CA GLU A 38 -7.94 -23.18 8.40
C GLU A 38 -8.67 -21.99 7.78
N LEU A 39 -7.99 -21.31 6.89
CA LEU A 39 -8.49 -20.18 6.09
C LEU A 39 -8.16 -20.45 4.62
N GLY A 40 -9.15 -20.37 3.74
CA GLY A 40 -8.91 -20.47 2.30
C GLY A 40 -8.29 -19.18 1.75
N LEU A 41 -7.43 -19.29 0.73
CA LEU A 41 -6.82 -18.10 0.11
C LEU A 41 -7.88 -17.16 -0.50
N GLU A 42 -8.90 -17.71 -1.15
CA GLU A 42 -10.02 -16.94 -1.70
C GLU A 42 -10.79 -16.20 -0.59
N GLU A 43 -11.03 -16.86 0.55
CA GLU A 43 -11.65 -16.24 1.71
C GLU A 43 -10.75 -15.15 2.32
N ALA A 44 -9.44 -15.39 2.39
CA ALA A 44 -8.48 -14.40 2.86
C ALA A 44 -8.56 -13.11 2.03
N VAL A 45 -8.64 -13.23 0.72
CA VAL A 45 -8.76 -12.09 -0.20
C VAL A 45 -10.13 -11.44 -0.10
N THR A 46 -11.22 -12.21 -0.20
CA THR A 46 -12.58 -11.64 -0.35
C THR A 46 -13.16 -11.10 0.96
N ARG A 47 -12.84 -11.72 2.09
CA ARG A 47 -13.40 -11.35 3.40
C ARG A 47 -12.51 -10.40 4.18
N TRP A 48 -11.19 -10.46 3.97
CA TRP A 48 -10.23 -9.81 4.84
C TRP A 48 -9.39 -8.73 4.18
N SER A 49 -9.50 -8.52 2.86
CA SER A 49 -8.82 -7.42 2.18
C SER A 49 -9.25 -6.08 2.78
N GLY A 50 -8.27 -5.25 3.14
CA GLY A 50 -8.50 -3.95 3.76
C GLY A 50 -8.98 -3.96 5.21
N VAL A 51 -9.20 -5.13 5.81
CA VAL A 51 -9.62 -5.26 7.22
C VAL A 51 -8.40 -5.14 8.13
N ASP A 52 -8.58 -4.49 9.28
CA ASP A 52 -7.55 -4.41 10.31
C ASP A 52 -7.09 -5.81 10.75
N LEU A 53 -5.77 -6.04 10.74
CA LEU A 53 -5.18 -7.34 11.02
C LEU A 53 -5.55 -7.89 12.40
N HIS A 54 -5.59 -7.03 13.43
CA HIS A 54 -5.95 -7.47 14.79
C HIS A 54 -7.43 -7.83 14.89
N LEU A 55 -8.29 -7.12 14.17
CA LEU A 55 -9.70 -7.46 14.06
C LEU A 55 -9.89 -8.81 13.37
N MET A 56 -9.22 -9.03 12.23
CA MET A 56 -9.26 -10.30 11.52
C MET A 56 -8.84 -11.48 12.42
N LEU A 57 -7.68 -11.37 13.06
CA LEU A 57 -7.17 -12.43 13.96
C LEU A 57 -8.08 -12.70 15.14
N ARG A 58 -8.70 -11.67 15.72
CA ARG A 58 -9.66 -11.85 16.81
C ARG A 58 -10.89 -12.63 16.35
N VAL A 59 -11.48 -12.25 15.20
CA VAL A 59 -12.66 -12.93 14.66
C VAL A 59 -12.35 -14.38 14.31
N LEU A 60 -11.22 -14.65 13.67
CA LEU A 60 -10.82 -16.02 13.30
C LEU A 60 -10.58 -16.90 14.54
N GLN A 61 -10.02 -16.36 15.60
CA GLN A 61 -9.89 -17.09 16.88
C GLN A 61 -11.25 -17.38 17.52
N GLU A 62 -12.18 -16.42 17.48
CA GLU A 62 -13.54 -16.60 18.00
C GLU A 62 -14.31 -17.67 17.19
N GLU A 63 -14.21 -17.64 15.86
CA GLU A 63 -14.89 -18.59 14.98
C GLU A 63 -14.33 -20.01 15.07
N SER A 64 -13.00 -20.14 15.15
CA SER A 64 -12.32 -21.44 15.20
C SER A 64 -12.25 -22.05 16.60
N GLY A 65 -12.40 -21.24 17.64
CA GLY A 65 -12.15 -21.64 19.03
C GLY A 65 -10.66 -21.87 19.36
N VAL A 66 -9.75 -21.51 18.44
CA VAL A 66 -8.30 -21.62 18.62
C VAL A 66 -7.76 -20.30 19.18
N THR A 67 -6.84 -20.40 20.13
CA THR A 67 -6.11 -19.25 20.66
C THR A 67 -4.71 -19.23 20.03
N LEU A 68 -4.39 -18.17 19.31
CA LEU A 68 -3.06 -17.98 18.71
C LEU A 68 -2.03 -17.63 19.80
N PRO A 69 -0.77 -18.09 19.66
CA PRO A 69 0.30 -17.72 20.57
C PRO A 69 0.63 -16.23 20.50
N GLY A 70 1.24 -15.69 21.56
CA GLY A 70 1.53 -14.26 21.66
C GLY A 70 2.56 -13.76 20.64
N ASP A 71 3.37 -14.64 20.09
CA ASP A 71 4.40 -14.38 19.07
C ASP A 71 3.93 -14.67 17.63
N PHE A 72 2.65 -15.00 17.44
CA PHE A 72 2.07 -15.29 16.10
C PHE A 72 2.35 -14.19 15.09
N LEU A 73 2.20 -12.92 15.47
CA LEU A 73 2.44 -11.79 14.56
C LEU A 73 3.91 -11.67 14.19
N ASP A 74 4.82 -12.02 15.08
CA ASP A 74 6.25 -12.00 14.79
C ASP A 74 6.62 -13.13 13.81
N GLU A 75 6.04 -14.34 14.00
CA GLU A 75 6.17 -15.46 13.06
C GLU A 75 5.63 -15.09 11.68
N PHE A 76 4.41 -14.55 11.62
CA PHE A 76 3.80 -14.10 10.36
C PHE A 76 4.66 -13.06 9.65
N ARG A 77 5.10 -12.01 10.37
CA ARG A 77 5.91 -10.93 9.78
C ARG A 77 7.27 -11.44 9.28
N ALA A 78 7.91 -12.33 10.01
CA ALA A 78 9.16 -12.95 9.58
C ALA A 78 8.97 -13.77 8.31
N GLY A 79 7.93 -14.60 8.23
CA GLY A 79 7.58 -15.35 7.04
C GLY A 79 7.23 -14.44 5.86
N GLN A 80 6.45 -13.37 6.10
CA GLN A 80 6.09 -12.40 5.09
C GLN A 80 7.33 -11.71 4.50
N LEU A 81 8.25 -11.22 5.33
CA LEU A 81 9.48 -10.58 4.85
C LEU A 81 10.33 -11.55 4.02
N ALA A 82 10.47 -12.80 4.44
CA ALA A 82 11.24 -13.80 3.71
C ALA A 82 10.65 -14.10 2.32
N GLU A 83 9.33 -14.25 2.23
CA GLU A 83 8.65 -14.51 0.95
C GLU A 83 8.66 -13.27 0.04
N LEU A 84 8.50 -12.07 0.60
CA LEU A 84 8.61 -10.82 -0.16
C LEU A 84 10.02 -10.62 -0.70
N GLU A 85 11.07 -10.89 0.09
CA GLU A 85 12.46 -10.82 -0.35
C GLU A 85 12.75 -11.80 -1.51
N ALA A 86 12.09 -12.95 -1.50
CA ALA A 86 12.32 -14.00 -2.50
C ALA A 86 11.61 -13.75 -3.83
N ARG A 87 10.43 -13.09 -3.83
CA ARG A 87 9.58 -13.13 -5.02
C ARG A 87 8.62 -11.95 -5.24
N VAL A 88 8.72 -10.85 -4.46
CA VAL A 88 7.88 -9.68 -4.75
C VAL A 88 8.33 -9.05 -6.08
N GLU A 89 7.36 -8.72 -6.91
CA GLU A 89 7.57 -8.09 -8.21
C GLU A 89 6.98 -6.68 -8.22
N ALA A 90 7.44 -5.85 -9.16
CA ALA A 90 6.85 -4.55 -9.41
C ALA A 90 5.46 -4.72 -10.05
N MET A 91 4.52 -3.85 -9.69
CA MET A 91 3.26 -3.75 -10.40
C MET A 91 3.49 -3.39 -11.87
N PRO A 92 2.65 -3.89 -12.79
CA PRO A 92 2.78 -3.59 -14.21
C PRO A 92 2.85 -2.07 -14.47
N GLY A 93 3.89 -1.63 -15.18
CA GLY A 93 4.10 -0.22 -15.50
C GLY A 93 4.78 0.62 -14.41
N ALA A 94 4.97 0.13 -13.19
CA ALA A 94 5.54 0.90 -12.07
C ALA A 94 6.95 1.44 -12.40
N ALA A 95 7.85 0.59 -12.87
CA ALA A 95 9.22 1.02 -13.22
C ALA A 95 9.23 2.04 -14.37
N GLU A 96 8.36 1.89 -15.36
CA GLU A 96 8.25 2.84 -16.46
C GLU A 96 7.71 4.18 -15.97
N ALA A 97 6.62 4.18 -15.20
CA ALA A 97 6.03 5.38 -14.64
C ALA A 97 7.04 6.14 -13.77
N LEU A 98 7.70 5.46 -12.85
CA LEU A 98 8.71 6.06 -11.97
C LEU A 98 9.93 6.60 -12.75
N ARG A 99 10.36 5.92 -13.80
CA ARG A 99 11.48 6.38 -14.63
C ARG A 99 11.16 7.65 -15.41
N ARG A 100 9.93 7.78 -15.91
CA ARG A 100 9.49 8.92 -16.74
C ARG A 100 9.01 10.10 -15.89
N LEU A 101 8.61 9.86 -14.64
CA LEU A 101 8.13 10.91 -13.76
C LEU A 101 9.27 11.87 -13.40
N GLU A 102 9.13 13.14 -13.75
CA GLU A 102 10.12 14.19 -13.45
C GLU A 102 9.88 14.86 -12.10
N LEU A 103 8.65 14.76 -11.54
CA LEU A 103 8.30 15.37 -10.27
C LEU A 103 8.94 14.64 -9.08
N PRO A 104 9.21 15.37 -7.97
CA PRO A 104 9.52 14.78 -6.68
C PRO A 104 8.49 13.73 -6.29
N ARG A 105 8.96 12.62 -5.70
CA ARG A 105 8.08 11.50 -5.33
C ARG A 105 8.42 10.92 -3.98
N ALA A 106 7.43 10.34 -3.34
CA ALA A 106 7.57 9.63 -2.08
C ALA A 106 6.71 8.37 -2.07
N VAL A 107 7.04 7.44 -1.17
CA VAL A 107 6.23 6.25 -0.89
C VAL A 107 5.64 6.38 0.51
N VAL A 108 4.33 6.15 0.63
CA VAL A 108 3.55 6.31 1.86
C VAL A 108 2.71 5.07 2.11
N SER A 109 3.02 4.27 3.12
CA SER A 109 2.37 2.99 3.37
C SER A 109 1.97 2.81 4.83
N ASN A 110 0.98 1.94 5.07
CA ASN A 110 0.66 1.41 6.39
C ASN A 110 1.72 0.41 6.91
N ALA A 111 2.64 -0.03 6.06
CA ALA A 111 3.70 -0.96 6.43
C ALA A 111 4.89 -0.23 7.11
N PRO A 112 5.70 -0.95 7.92
CA PRO A 112 6.96 -0.41 8.41
C PRO A 112 7.93 -0.05 7.28
N VAL A 113 8.76 0.99 7.48
CA VAL A 113 9.76 1.44 6.48
C VAL A 113 10.66 0.30 6.03
N THR A 114 11.02 -0.62 6.92
CA THR A 114 11.85 -1.80 6.59
C THR A 114 11.21 -2.71 5.55
N LYS A 115 9.88 -2.93 5.62
CA LYS A 115 9.12 -3.70 4.61
C LYS A 115 9.06 -2.92 3.30
N ILE A 116 8.73 -1.62 3.35
CA ILE A 116 8.67 -0.76 2.15
C ILE A 116 10.01 -0.84 1.40
N ALA A 117 11.11 -0.58 2.09
CA ALA A 117 12.44 -0.59 1.50
C ALA A 117 12.83 -1.97 0.94
N LEU A 118 12.47 -3.07 1.64
CA LEU A 118 12.72 -4.43 1.14
C LEU A 118 11.96 -4.67 -0.16
N CYS A 119 10.66 -4.40 -0.21
CA CYS A 119 9.85 -4.61 -1.40
C CYS A 119 10.36 -3.80 -2.60
N LEU A 120 10.66 -2.50 -2.39
CA LEU A 120 11.18 -1.65 -3.46
C LEU A 120 12.55 -2.10 -3.98
N ARG A 121 13.44 -2.60 -3.11
CA ARG A 121 14.73 -3.16 -3.53
C ARG A 121 14.57 -4.45 -4.31
N THR A 122 13.76 -5.38 -3.81
CA THR A 122 13.53 -6.67 -4.47
C THR A 122 12.83 -6.49 -5.83
N ALA A 123 11.88 -5.56 -5.92
CA ALA A 123 11.19 -5.22 -7.16
C ALA A 123 11.98 -4.27 -8.10
N GLU A 124 13.25 -3.96 -7.77
CA GLU A 124 14.15 -3.07 -8.55
C GLU A 124 13.59 -1.65 -8.75
N LEU A 125 12.74 -1.17 -7.84
CA LEU A 125 12.16 0.19 -7.89
C LEU A 125 12.91 1.22 -7.03
N MET A 126 13.77 0.77 -6.10
CA MET A 126 14.47 1.67 -5.17
C MET A 126 15.38 2.67 -5.86
N GLU A 127 15.89 2.37 -7.05
CA GLU A 127 16.73 3.31 -7.81
C GLU A 127 16.00 4.60 -8.22
N PHE A 128 14.65 4.57 -8.28
CA PHE A 128 13.80 5.71 -8.64
C PHE A 128 13.31 6.50 -7.41
N ILE A 129 13.51 6.01 -6.19
CA ILE A 129 12.99 6.59 -4.95
C ILE A 129 14.17 6.93 -4.02
N ASP A 130 14.21 8.16 -3.51
CA ASP A 130 15.13 8.51 -2.44
C ASP A 130 14.66 7.86 -1.12
N GLU A 131 15.51 7.08 -0.48
CA GLU A 131 15.18 6.39 0.78
C GLU A 131 14.68 7.35 1.90
N ARG A 132 15.05 8.63 1.84
CA ARG A 132 14.55 9.66 2.76
C ARG A 132 13.07 9.98 2.56
N HIS A 133 12.49 9.56 1.44
CA HIS A 133 11.10 9.77 1.07
C HIS A 133 10.26 8.48 1.17
N LEU A 134 10.63 7.58 2.09
CA LEU A 134 9.82 6.45 2.52
C LEU A 134 9.14 6.82 3.84
N TYR A 135 7.82 6.89 3.84
CA TYR A 135 7.00 7.28 4.98
C TYR A 135 6.08 6.15 5.41
N SER A 136 6.06 5.88 6.70
CA SER A 136 5.28 4.82 7.31
C SER A 136 4.18 5.38 8.22
N ALA A 137 3.04 4.71 8.30
CA ALA A 137 2.03 4.99 9.30
C ALA A 137 2.58 4.85 10.74
N TYR A 138 3.60 4.02 10.94
CA TYR A 138 4.27 3.87 12.24
C TYR A 138 4.99 5.14 12.69
N ASP A 139 5.45 5.99 11.75
CA ASP A 139 6.15 7.23 12.08
C ASP A 139 5.21 8.27 12.73
N VAL A 140 3.94 8.22 12.36
CA VAL A 140 2.90 9.14 12.85
C VAL A 140 1.93 8.49 13.84
N GLY A 141 1.97 7.17 14.00
CA GLY A 141 1.09 6.40 14.88
C GLY A 141 -0.38 6.39 14.43
N LYS A 142 -0.62 6.59 13.14
CA LYS A 142 -1.96 6.61 12.55
C LYS A 142 -1.92 5.95 11.17
N TRP A 143 -2.89 5.07 10.93
CA TRP A 143 -3.01 4.24 9.74
C TRP A 143 -4.10 4.77 8.81
N LYS A 144 -3.96 4.55 7.50
CA LYS A 144 -5.03 4.78 6.54
C LYS A 144 -6.30 4.06 7.02
N PRO A 145 -7.47 4.68 7.00
CA PRO A 145 -7.85 5.89 6.26
C PRO A 145 -7.57 7.25 6.96
N ASP A 146 -6.80 7.33 8.06
CA ASP A 146 -6.38 8.63 8.60
C ASP A 146 -5.34 9.26 7.64
N PRO A 147 -5.52 10.52 7.19
CA PRO A 147 -4.62 11.15 6.22
C PRO A 147 -3.23 11.53 6.77
N ALA A 148 -2.98 11.29 8.04
CA ALA A 148 -1.79 11.80 8.73
C ALA A 148 -0.47 11.41 8.07
N SER A 149 -0.34 10.20 7.52
CA SER A 149 0.89 9.74 6.85
C SER A 149 1.15 10.50 5.54
N TYR A 150 0.12 10.74 4.72
CA TYR A 150 0.23 11.55 3.50
C TYR A 150 0.53 13.02 3.81
N LEU A 151 -0.17 13.60 4.79
CA LEU A 151 0.10 14.97 5.25
C LEU A 151 1.52 15.11 5.84
N HIS A 152 2.02 14.09 6.51
CA HIS A 152 3.39 14.05 7.01
C HIS A 152 4.40 14.01 5.85
N ALA A 153 4.18 13.18 4.86
CA ALA A 153 5.03 13.08 3.67
C ALA A 153 5.09 14.41 2.91
N ALA A 154 3.94 15.00 2.58
CA ALA A 154 3.88 16.29 1.89
C ALA A 154 4.65 17.40 2.64
N ARG A 155 4.43 17.54 3.96
CA ARG A 155 5.15 18.50 4.79
C ARG A 155 6.66 18.25 4.82
N SER A 156 7.07 16.98 4.92
CA SER A 156 8.49 16.60 4.95
C SER A 156 9.20 16.87 3.63
N MET A 157 8.47 16.79 2.51
CA MET A 157 8.95 17.18 1.19
C MET A 157 8.89 18.70 0.95
N GLY A 158 8.26 19.46 1.85
CA GLY A 158 8.09 20.92 1.70
C GLY A 158 7.05 21.31 0.65
N VAL A 159 6.12 20.41 0.31
CA VAL A 159 5.06 20.62 -0.68
C VAL A 159 3.71 20.78 0.04
N ALA A 160 2.88 21.70 -0.43
CA ALA A 160 1.52 21.87 0.09
C ALA A 160 0.68 20.62 -0.29
N PRO A 161 -0.12 20.05 0.64
CA PRO A 161 -0.89 18.83 0.36
C PRO A 161 -1.77 18.92 -0.90
N GLU A 162 -2.39 20.07 -1.14
CA GLU A 162 -3.23 20.36 -2.31
C GLU A 162 -2.45 20.51 -3.64
N ARG A 163 -1.14 20.33 -3.58
CA ARG A 163 -0.21 20.28 -4.73
C ARG A 163 0.50 18.92 -4.82
N CYS A 164 0.02 17.93 -4.09
CA CYS A 164 0.47 16.57 -4.16
C CYS A 164 -0.59 15.72 -4.88
N ALA A 165 -0.20 14.99 -5.92
CA ALA A 165 -0.99 13.88 -6.41
C ALA A 165 -0.75 12.65 -5.53
N VAL A 166 -1.79 11.86 -5.28
CA VAL A 166 -1.68 10.59 -4.57
C VAL A 166 -2.12 9.46 -5.48
N VAL A 167 -1.34 8.39 -5.52
CA VAL A 167 -1.63 7.18 -6.29
C VAL A 167 -1.83 6.03 -5.31
N GLU A 168 -3.02 5.44 -5.36
CA GLU A 168 -3.52 4.43 -4.42
C GLU A 168 -4.34 3.38 -5.17
N ASP A 169 -4.40 2.15 -4.62
CA ASP A 169 -5.22 1.06 -5.14
C ASP A 169 -6.32 0.61 -4.17
N SER A 170 -6.34 1.14 -2.96
CA SER A 170 -7.24 0.73 -1.89
C SER A 170 -8.30 1.79 -1.53
N VAL A 171 -9.50 1.34 -1.14
CA VAL A 171 -10.54 2.21 -0.57
C VAL A 171 -10.03 2.95 0.67
N SER A 172 -9.26 2.26 1.51
CA SER A 172 -8.69 2.83 2.74
C SER A 172 -7.74 3.98 2.45
N GLY A 173 -6.87 3.83 1.44
CA GLY A 173 -5.95 4.88 1.05
C GLY A 173 -6.63 6.02 0.32
N ALA A 174 -7.51 5.72 -0.63
CA ALA A 174 -8.23 6.73 -1.40
C ALA A 174 -9.16 7.61 -0.53
N THR A 175 -9.74 7.04 0.56
CA THR A 175 -10.54 7.84 1.53
C THR A 175 -9.69 8.73 2.45
N CYS A 176 -8.37 8.57 2.49
CA CYS A 176 -7.50 9.47 3.28
C CYS A 176 -7.58 10.93 2.83
N LEU A 177 -8.04 11.18 1.63
CA LEU A 177 -7.84 12.45 0.96
C LEU A 177 -9.18 12.97 0.47
N ASP A 178 -9.60 14.12 1.00
CA ASP A 178 -10.61 14.97 0.33
C ASP A 178 -10.12 15.42 -1.07
N ALA A 179 -8.91 14.98 -1.46
CA ALA A 179 -8.22 15.31 -2.70
C ALA A 179 -7.18 14.24 -3.10
N ALA A 180 -7.58 12.96 -3.23
CA ALA A 180 -6.80 12.02 -4.02
C ALA A 180 -6.97 12.40 -5.48
N ASP A 181 -5.90 12.86 -6.14
CA ASP A 181 -5.99 13.27 -7.54
C ASP A 181 -6.02 12.08 -8.51
N ALA A 182 -5.56 10.89 -8.10
CA ALA A 182 -5.62 9.69 -8.92
C ALA A 182 -5.67 8.40 -8.09
N VAL A 183 -6.45 7.43 -8.54
CA VAL A 183 -6.54 6.08 -7.97
C VAL A 183 -6.23 5.06 -9.05
N LEU A 184 -5.32 4.14 -8.76
CA LEU A 184 -5.05 3.00 -9.61
C LEU A 184 -6.07 1.89 -9.31
N ASP A 185 -7.01 1.70 -10.20
CA ASP A 185 -8.03 0.64 -10.07
C ASP A 185 -7.82 -0.47 -11.12
N HIS A 186 -6.72 -1.17 -11.00
CA HIS A 186 -6.40 -2.28 -11.90
C HIS A 186 -7.30 -3.50 -11.73
N ARG A 187 -8.05 -3.58 -10.61
CA ARG A 187 -9.03 -4.67 -10.35
C ARG A 187 -10.47 -4.28 -10.70
N GLY A 188 -10.75 -3.01 -10.96
CA GLY A 188 -12.11 -2.53 -11.20
C GLY A 188 -13.03 -2.60 -9.97
N GLU A 189 -12.46 -2.66 -8.77
CA GLU A 189 -13.20 -2.93 -7.52
C GLU A 189 -13.50 -1.65 -6.71
N LEU A 190 -12.86 -0.53 -7.07
CA LEU A 190 -13.01 0.70 -6.32
C LEU A 190 -14.32 1.41 -6.69
N PRO A 191 -15.02 2.05 -5.71
CA PRO A 191 -16.20 2.85 -5.96
C PRO A 191 -15.88 4.02 -6.90
N ASP A 192 -16.90 4.50 -7.61
CA ASP A 192 -16.79 5.74 -8.38
C ASP A 192 -16.80 6.93 -7.41
N TRP A 193 -15.70 7.65 -7.33
CA TRP A 193 -15.60 8.93 -6.64
C TRP A 193 -15.57 10.07 -7.66
N PRO A 194 -16.45 11.08 -7.56
CA PRO A 194 -16.58 12.12 -8.58
C PRO A 194 -15.35 13.02 -8.75
N ASP A 195 -14.50 13.09 -7.73
CA ASP A 195 -13.30 13.94 -7.70
C ASP A 195 -11.99 13.15 -7.79
N VAL A 196 -12.06 11.84 -7.99
CA VAL A 196 -10.90 10.95 -8.07
C VAL A 196 -10.77 10.42 -9.49
N GLU A 197 -9.60 10.56 -10.06
CA GLU A 197 -9.29 10.08 -11.39
C GLU A 197 -8.85 8.62 -11.35
N ARG A 198 -9.50 7.78 -12.16
CA ARG A 198 -9.17 6.36 -12.26
C ARG A 198 -8.08 6.16 -13.29
N LEU A 199 -7.00 5.48 -12.90
CA LEU A 199 -5.94 5.03 -13.78
C LEU A 199 -6.11 3.54 -14.07
N GLU A 200 -6.05 3.13 -15.33
CA GLU A 200 -6.04 1.71 -15.73
C GLU A 200 -4.62 1.13 -15.60
N ALA A 201 -3.60 1.97 -15.76
CA ALA A 201 -2.20 1.62 -15.58
C ALA A 201 -1.42 2.79 -14.94
N LEU A 202 -0.33 2.48 -14.22
CA LEU A 202 0.51 3.51 -13.61
C LEU A 202 1.11 4.48 -14.63
N THR A 203 1.32 4.05 -15.86
CA THR A 203 1.80 4.92 -16.95
C THR A 203 0.81 6.01 -17.33
N ASP A 204 -0.49 5.82 -17.09
CA ASP A 204 -1.52 6.82 -17.40
C ASP A 204 -1.39 8.07 -16.52
N LEU A 205 -0.74 7.93 -15.35
CA LEU A 205 -0.41 9.05 -14.47
C LEU A 205 0.37 10.14 -15.21
N LEU A 206 1.26 9.76 -16.12
CA LEU A 206 2.13 10.71 -16.81
C LEU A 206 1.32 11.63 -17.73
N ASP A 207 0.28 11.11 -18.39
CA ASP A 207 -0.59 11.88 -19.28
C ASP A 207 -1.50 12.85 -18.51
N ARG A 208 -1.56 12.70 -17.16
CA ARG A 208 -2.38 13.52 -16.26
C ARG A 208 -1.60 14.65 -15.61
N LEU A 209 -0.28 14.52 -15.55
CA LEU A 209 0.62 15.51 -14.95
C LEU A 209 1.16 16.51 -15.95
N ASP A 210 1.00 16.24 -17.27
CA ASP A 210 1.31 17.16 -18.37
C ASP A 210 0.18 18.20 -18.57
#